data_dbda48b19e80367eabce118c0d48e00f
#
_entry.id   dbda48b19e80367eabce118c0d48e00f
#
_cell.length_a   1.000
_cell.length_b   1.000
_cell.length_c   1.000
_cell.angle_alpha   90.00
_cell.angle_beta   90.00
_cell.angle_gamma   90.00
#
_symmetry.space_group_name_H-M   'P 1'
#
loop_
_entity.id
_entity.type
_entity.pdbx_description
1 polymer ?
#
loop_
_entity_poly.entity_id
_entity_poly.type
_entity_poly.pdbx_seq_one_letter_code
_entity_poly.pdbx_strand_id
1 'polypeptide(L)'
;CPHSFVKDDKPLALGDTKEYEQFMKTALEELYQSDPDVINSIIYKFTKSTQYKNDLSDIIPFFKECKRKDLLPMLYFHTDERISHEIALKVYQELQDQEEFNYPFHYQILEKKEELYKKYQEKREVYSDSIKIKTKDARTEKDEKMNKYDKEQRDKYVSDMRAFYERCIDKCIALDNSKKCISFLMKELSEFIVNPDFRAQDIFKKHPDYCFSRGEPMSGQEIKNIRREIKNAIGSTISYENPVFQLLKRGIGLYISSMPDEYNWILQRLMSEKKLGIVISDRTLCLGIDLPIRSVALSGYKEPTYTTSDYLQMSGRAGRRGHDNQGNIIFHGIPNYLDLMKGELPKLVGSSTKLGESYSVINDINKNISLDNLSWRIDYGKNDISDISIPIKIRKLAWSLRYYENSFKFLNEMNKMEKKIFMINEDDREYWFYRYIIKSLFDLD
;
A
#
# COMPACT_ATOMS: atom_id res chain seq x y z
N CYS A 1 4.03 37.70 14.93
CA CYS A 1 3.26 36.55 15.38
C CYS A 1 2.22 36.21 14.31
N PRO A 2 2.04 34.92 13.87
CA PRO A 2 1.05 34.55 12.87
C PRO A 2 -0.35 35.08 13.19
N HIS A 3 -0.72 35.11 14.46
CA HIS A 3 -2.02 35.62 14.93
C HIS A 3 -2.31 37.09 14.62
N SER A 4 -1.30 37.91 14.32
CA SER A 4 -1.52 39.29 13.92
C SER A 4 -1.99 39.46 12.47
N PHE A 5 -1.79 38.42 11.65
CA PHE A 5 -2.20 38.39 10.24
C PHE A 5 -3.52 37.61 10.02
N VAL A 6 -3.88 36.75 10.95
CA VAL A 6 -5.12 35.99 10.92
C VAL A 6 -6.12 36.77 11.77
N LYS A 7 -7.01 37.48 11.12
CA LYS A 7 -8.18 38.09 11.80
C LYS A 7 -9.15 36.95 12.10
N ASP A 8 -9.47 36.75 13.38
CA ASP A 8 -10.42 35.76 13.85
C ASP A 8 -11.70 35.82 12.99
N ASP A 9 -12.16 34.68 12.53
CA ASP A 9 -13.39 34.44 11.75
C ASP A 9 -13.40 34.68 10.23
N LYS A 10 -12.27 34.92 9.56
CA LYS A 10 -12.24 34.92 8.10
C LYS A 10 -11.36 33.81 7.54
N PRO A 11 -11.81 33.08 6.51
CA PRO A 11 -10.94 32.15 5.82
C PRO A 11 -9.73 32.90 5.23
N LEU A 12 -8.53 32.36 5.44
CA LEU A 12 -7.29 32.91 4.89
C LEU A 12 -7.38 33.00 3.37
N ALA A 13 -7.25 34.19 2.82
CA ALA A 13 -7.12 34.40 1.39
C ALA A 13 -5.67 34.22 0.93
N LEU A 14 -5.46 33.88 -0.32
CA LEU A 14 -4.12 33.75 -0.91
C LEU A 14 -3.30 35.06 -0.77
N GLY A 15 -3.98 36.21 -0.78
CA GLY A 15 -3.36 37.53 -0.52
C GLY A 15 -2.73 37.63 0.86
N ASP A 16 -3.47 37.23 1.90
CA ASP A 16 -3.02 37.29 3.30
C ASP A 16 -1.79 36.42 3.53
N THR A 17 -1.74 35.24 2.88
CA THR A 17 -0.58 34.34 2.96
C THR A 17 0.65 34.91 2.27
N LYS A 18 0.49 35.61 1.14
CA LYS A 18 1.60 36.30 0.45
C LYS A 18 2.13 37.50 1.24
N GLU A 19 1.25 38.26 1.85
CA GLU A 19 1.66 39.38 2.73
C GLU A 19 2.43 38.86 3.94
N TYR A 20 1.96 37.76 4.56
CA TYR A 20 2.67 37.12 5.67
C TYR A 20 4.03 36.56 5.23
N GLU A 21 4.12 35.92 4.06
CA GLU A 21 5.38 35.43 3.49
C GLU A 21 6.37 36.61 3.28
N GLN A 22 5.91 37.71 2.71
CA GLN A 22 6.75 38.87 2.49
C GLN A 22 7.24 39.48 3.81
N PHE A 23 6.35 39.59 4.79
CA PHE A 23 6.73 40.05 6.13
C PHE A 23 7.78 39.14 6.78
N MET A 24 7.63 37.83 6.65
CA MET A 24 8.60 36.86 7.20
C MET A 24 9.97 36.99 6.50
N LYS A 25 9.98 37.20 5.17
CA LYS A 25 11.21 37.44 4.41
C LYS A 25 11.93 38.67 4.89
N THR A 26 11.23 39.80 5.02
CA THR A 26 11.80 41.04 5.51
C THR A 26 12.35 40.92 6.94
N ALA A 27 11.59 40.26 7.83
CA ALA A 27 12.03 40.01 9.20
C ALA A 27 13.28 39.11 9.27
N LEU A 28 13.40 38.11 8.40
CA LEU A 28 14.59 37.27 8.30
C LEU A 28 15.80 38.03 7.73
N GLU A 29 15.58 38.91 6.76
CA GLU A 29 16.62 39.79 6.21
C GLU A 29 17.16 40.79 7.26
N GLU A 30 16.26 41.42 8.02
CA GLU A 30 16.63 42.32 9.13
C GLU A 30 17.40 41.56 10.21
N LEU A 31 16.95 40.35 10.57
CA LEU A 31 17.64 39.51 11.56
C LEU A 31 19.01 39.06 11.04
N TYR A 32 19.13 38.72 9.75
CA TYR A 32 20.41 38.37 9.15
C TYR A 32 21.40 39.52 9.14
N GLN A 33 20.92 40.77 8.94
CA GLN A 33 21.77 41.96 9.01
C GLN A 33 22.22 42.27 10.45
N SER A 34 21.39 41.99 11.45
CA SER A 34 21.70 42.24 12.87
C SER A 34 22.53 41.14 13.52
N ASP A 35 22.26 39.88 13.21
CA ASP A 35 22.92 38.68 13.77
C ASP A 35 22.98 37.52 12.77
N PRO A 36 23.97 37.53 11.86
CA PRO A 36 24.16 36.49 10.86
C PRO A 36 24.36 35.10 11.47
N ASP A 37 24.97 34.99 12.64
CA ASP A 37 25.31 33.72 13.26
C ASP A 37 24.06 32.96 13.75
N VAL A 38 23.09 33.71 14.27
CA VAL A 38 21.78 33.12 14.65
C VAL A 38 21.07 32.55 13.43
N ILE A 39 21.00 33.28 12.34
CA ILE A 39 20.36 32.81 11.10
C ILE A 39 21.12 31.64 10.52
N ASN A 40 22.44 31.68 10.45
CA ASN A 40 23.26 30.57 9.97
C ASN A 40 23.07 29.31 10.84
N SER A 41 22.94 29.47 12.17
CA SER A 41 22.66 28.35 13.06
C SER A 41 21.27 27.73 12.83
N ILE A 42 20.28 28.57 12.54
CA ILE A 42 18.93 28.14 12.18
C ILE A 42 18.96 27.39 10.84
N ILE A 43 19.55 28.01 9.80
CA ILE A 43 19.71 27.39 8.48
C ILE A 43 20.46 26.07 8.61
N TYR A 44 21.56 26.02 9.37
CA TYR A 44 22.31 24.79 9.59
C TYR A 44 21.47 23.67 10.25
N LYS A 45 20.61 24.02 11.20
CA LYS A 45 19.67 23.05 11.82
C LYS A 45 18.66 22.52 10.81
N PHE A 46 18.18 23.35 9.89
CA PHE A 46 17.23 22.94 8.83
C PHE A 46 17.92 22.25 7.66
N THR A 47 19.16 22.64 7.33
CA THR A 47 19.93 22.05 6.22
C THR A 47 20.70 20.80 6.62
N LYS A 48 20.80 20.52 7.93
CA LYS A 48 21.34 19.25 8.42
C LYS A 48 20.34 18.13 8.11
N SER A 49 20.14 17.88 6.82
CA SER A 49 19.44 16.69 6.39
C SER A 49 20.30 15.51 6.82
N THR A 50 19.75 14.69 7.69
CA THR A 50 20.24 13.32 7.82
C THR A 50 20.38 12.78 6.41
N GLN A 51 21.58 12.34 6.02
CA GLN A 51 21.78 11.65 4.74
C GLN A 51 20.99 10.35 4.84
N TYR A 52 19.75 10.37 4.34
CA TYR A 52 18.95 9.17 4.21
C TYR A 52 19.54 8.33 3.09
N LYS A 53 19.76 7.06 3.38
CA LYS A 53 20.16 6.11 2.36
C LYS A 53 18.96 5.87 1.43
N ASN A 54 19.19 5.92 0.14
CA ASN A 54 18.17 5.64 -0.88
C ASN A 54 17.94 4.13 -1.11
N ASP A 55 18.21 3.28 -0.10
CA ASP A 55 18.19 1.82 -0.22
C ASP A 55 17.00 1.13 0.48
N LEU A 56 16.09 1.91 1.06
CA LEU A 56 14.95 1.44 1.87
C LEU A 56 15.33 0.67 3.16
N SER A 57 16.61 0.66 3.57
CA SER A 57 17.03 -0.07 4.77
C SER A 57 16.37 0.47 6.05
N ASP A 58 15.87 1.67 6.03
CA ASP A 58 15.20 2.35 7.15
C ASP A 58 13.68 2.40 7.03
N ILE A 59 13.08 1.77 6.01
CA ILE A 59 11.64 1.90 5.74
C ILE A 59 10.77 1.32 6.89
N ILE A 60 11.15 0.21 7.48
CA ILE A 60 10.41 -0.38 8.59
C ILE A 60 10.55 0.45 9.88
N PRO A 61 11.75 0.88 10.30
CA PRO A 61 11.92 1.88 11.35
C PRO A 61 11.10 3.16 11.10
N PHE A 62 11.09 3.66 9.87
CA PHE A 62 10.31 4.83 9.46
C PHE A 62 8.80 4.59 9.65
N PHE A 63 8.26 3.47 9.19
CA PHE A 63 6.83 3.13 9.36
C PHE A 63 6.46 2.97 10.84
N LYS A 64 7.31 2.35 11.65
CA LYS A 64 7.10 2.22 13.09
C LYS A 64 7.12 3.59 13.79
N GLU A 65 8.01 4.48 13.39
CA GLU A 65 8.06 5.84 13.92
C GLU A 65 6.83 6.66 13.53
N CYS A 66 6.35 6.53 12.29
CA CYS A 66 5.09 7.15 11.86
C CYS A 66 3.89 6.64 12.67
N LYS A 67 3.84 5.34 12.95
CA LYS A 67 2.82 4.75 13.84
C LYS A 67 2.92 5.32 15.25
N ARG A 68 4.12 5.39 15.82
CA ARG A 68 4.37 5.92 17.17
C ARG A 68 3.96 7.41 17.31
N LYS A 69 4.19 8.20 16.26
CA LYS A 69 3.84 9.63 16.22
C LYS A 69 2.38 9.89 15.82
N ASP A 70 1.55 8.87 15.71
CA ASP A 70 0.15 8.97 15.27
C ASP A 70 0.00 9.66 13.91
N LEU A 71 0.90 9.39 12.97
CA LEU A 71 0.85 9.92 11.60
C LEU A 71 0.05 9.05 10.62
N LEU A 72 -0.51 7.94 11.09
CA LEU A 72 -1.36 7.06 10.28
C LEU A 72 -2.82 7.53 10.25
N PRO A 73 -3.58 7.34 9.17
CA PRO A 73 -3.21 6.65 7.94
C PRO A 73 -2.30 7.47 7.06
N MET A 74 -1.32 6.80 6.44
CA MET A 74 -0.31 7.42 5.61
C MET A 74 -0.34 6.86 4.20
N LEU A 75 -0.24 7.76 3.22
CA LEU A 75 0.08 7.43 1.84
C LEU A 75 1.60 7.47 1.67
N TYR A 76 2.20 6.35 1.30
CA TYR A 76 3.62 6.29 0.92
C TYR A 76 3.71 6.28 -0.60
N PHE A 77 4.15 7.39 -1.17
CA PHE A 77 4.04 7.68 -2.57
C PHE A 77 5.36 7.57 -3.32
N HIS A 78 5.32 6.98 -4.51
CA HIS A 78 6.41 7.00 -5.49
C HIS A 78 5.82 7.25 -6.88
N THR A 79 6.53 8.01 -7.74
CA THR A 79 6.03 8.38 -9.09
C THR A 79 5.95 7.22 -10.06
N ASP A 80 6.77 6.19 -9.86
CA ASP A 80 6.86 5.01 -10.73
C ASP A 80 6.14 3.82 -10.09
N GLU A 81 5.22 3.22 -10.82
CA GLU A 81 4.41 2.08 -10.39
C GLU A 81 5.25 0.83 -10.12
N ARG A 82 6.28 0.55 -10.95
CA ARG A 82 7.14 -0.63 -10.80
C ARG A 82 7.97 -0.53 -9.52
N ILE A 83 8.45 0.68 -9.23
CA ILE A 83 9.19 0.95 -8.00
C ILE A 83 8.27 0.89 -6.79
N SER A 84 7.03 1.39 -6.89
CA SER A 84 6.02 1.22 -5.85
C SER A 84 5.77 -0.25 -5.52
N HIS A 85 5.68 -1.11 -6.54
CA HIS A 85 5.56 -2.56 -6.35
C HIS A 85 6.83 -3.17 -5.72
N GLU A 86 8.01 -2.77 -6.17
CA GLU A 86 9.29 -3.20 -5.59
C GLU A 86 9.41 -2.80 -4.10
N ILE A 87 9.02 -1.57 -3.77
CA ILE A 87 8.94 -1.11 -2.37
C ILE A 87 8.03 -2.01 -1.55
N ALA A 88 6.84 -2.34 -2.07
CA ALA A 88 5.90 -3.22 -1.38
C ALA A 88 6.47 -4.62 -1.14
N LEU A 89 7.14 -5.21 -2.12
CA LEU A 89 7.80 -6.51 -1.97
C LEU A 89 8.92 -6.46 -0.93
N LYS A 90 9.73 -5.42 -0.93
CA LYS A 90 10.80 -5.25 0.04
C LYS A 90 10.26 -5.06 1.45
N VAL A 91 9.22 -4.23 1.60
CA VAL A 91 8.51 -4.05 2.88
C VAL A 91 7.95 -5.38 3.38
N TYR A 92 7.33 -6.17 2.52
CA TYR A 92 6.83 -7.50 2.87
C TYR A 92 7.95 -8.41 3.41
N GLN A 93 9.05 -8.53 2.67
CA GLN A 93 10.16 -9.38 3.03
C GLN A 93 10.77 -8.97 4.37
N GLU A 94 11.09 -7.69 4.53
CA GLU A 94 11.69 -7.18 5.76
C GLU A 94 10.77 -7.34 6.97
N LEU A 95 9.45 -7.13 6.81
CA LEU A 95 8.50 -7.32 7.91
C LEU A 95 8.41 -8.78 8.33
N GLN A 96 8.46 -9.70 7.36
CA GLN A 96 8.45 -11.13 7.65
C GLN A 96 9.73 -11.55 8.35
N ASP A 97 10.89 -11.20 7.80
CA ASP A 97 12.20 -11.57 8.37
C ASP A 97 12.39 -11.01 9.79
N GLN A 98 12.00 -9.75 10.00
CA GLN A 98 12.08 -9.13 11.32
C GLN A 98 11.10 -9.73 12.33
N GLU A 99 9.87 -10.08 11.91
CA GLU A 99 8.91 -10.75 12.79
C GLU A 99 9.41 -12.13 13.20
N GLU A 100 9.89 -12.94 12.25
CA GLU A 100 10.43 -14.27 12.51
C GLU A 100 11.68 -14.21 13.40
N PHE A 101 12.53 -13.22 13.17
CA PHE A 101 13.74 -13.05 13.97
C PHE A 101 13.46 -12.60 15.41
N ASN A 102 12.55 -11.62 15.59
CA ASN A 102 12.26 -11.04 16.91
C ASN A 102 11.24 -11.86 17.71
N TYR A 103 10.30 -12.54 17.02
CA TYR A 103 9.20 -13.30 17.63
C TYR A 103 9.08 -14.71 17.02
N PRO A 104 10.11 -15.55 17.10
CA PRO A 104 10.15 -16.85 16.41
C PRO A 104 9.07 -17.82 16.88
N PHE A 105 8.50 -17.60 18.07
CA PHE A 105 7.46 -18.45 18.66
C PHE A 105 6.06 -17.85 18.60
N HIS A 106 5.88 -16.70 17.92
CA HIS A 106 4.60 -15.99 17.89
C HIS A 106 3.41 -16.89 17.51
N TYR A 107 3.52 -17.60 16.39
CA TYR A 107 2.45 -18.48 15.93
C TYR A 107 2.22 -19.68 16.84
N GLN A 108 3.29 -20.27 17.37
CA GLN A 108 3.20 -21.39 18.32
C GLN A 108 2.51 -20.97 19.63
N ILE A 109 2.75 -19.75 20.08
CA ILE A 109 2.07 -19.16 21.24
C ILE A 109 0.58 -18.97 20.96
N LEU A 110 0.22 -18.44 19.78
CA LEU A 110 -1.19 -18.28 19.37
C LEU A 110 -1.90 -19.63 19.24
N GLU A 111 -1.26 -20.63 18.61
CA GLU A 111 -1.79 -21.99 18.50
C GLU A 111 -2.03 -22.61 19.87
N LYS A 112 -1.07 -22.43 20.80
CA LYS A 112 -1.19 -22.95 22.16
C LYS A 112 -2.32 -22.29 22.94
N LYS A 113 -2.47 -20.97 22.81
CA LYS A 113 -3.61 -20.21 23.39
C LYS A 113 -4.95 -20.73 22.87
N GLU A 114 -5.06 -20.91 21.55
CA GLU A 114 -6.28 -21.41 20.90
C GLU A 114 -6.60 -22.85 21.31
N GLU A 115 -5.58 -23.73 21.37
CA GLU A 115 -5.74 -25.13 21.82
C GLU A 115 -6.30 -25.20 23.24
N LEU A 116 -5.69 -24.42 24.16
CA LEU A 116 -6.12 -24.41 25.56
C LEU A 116 -7.51 -23.81 25.73
N TYR A 117 -7.84 -22.78 24.96
CA TYR A 117 -9.16 -22.17 25.00
C TYR A 117 -10.26 -23.10 24.43
N LYS A 118 -10.02 -23.82 23.34
CA LYS A 118 -10.94 -24.85 22.82
C LYS A 118 -11.19 -25.96 23.83
N LYS A 119 -10.12 -26.48 24.42
CA LYS A 119 -10.24 -27.48 25.47
C LYS A 119 -11.03 -27.00 26.67
N TYR A 120 -10.95 -25.72 27.02
CA TYR A 120 -11.78 -25.12 28.05
C TYR A 120 -13.24 -25.08 27.61
N GLN A 121 -13.55 -24.63 26.39
CA GLN A 121 -14.94 -24.56 25.91
C GLN A 121 -15.61 -25.91 25.92
N GLU A 122 -14.94 -26.94 25.37
CA GLU A 122 -15.45 -28.34 25.38
C GLU A 122 -15.75 -28.83 26.81
N LYS A 123 -14.81 -28.60 27.72
CA LYS A 123 -15.02 -29.01 29.13
C LYS A 123 -16.10 -28.20 29.82
N ARG A 124 -16.24 -26.91 29.50
CA ARG A 124 -17.25 -26.01 30.05
C ARG A 124 -18.67 -26.46 29.66
N GLU A 125 -18.86 -26.88 28.40
CA GLU A 125 -20.13 -27.44 27.93
C GLU A 125 -20.47 -28.70 28.70
N VAL A 126 -19.56 -29.66 28.78
CA VAL A 126 -19.74 -30.92 29.53
C VAL A 126 -20.03 -30.64 31.00
N TYR A 127 -19.32 -29.71 31.63
CA TYR A 127 -19.55 -29.35 33.01
C TYR A 127 -20.90 -28.67 33.20
N SER A 128 -21.31 -27.75 32.33
CA SER A 128 -22.61 -27.11 32.36
C SER A 128 -23.76 -28.10 32.33
N ASP A 129 -23.65 -29.17 31.50
CA ASP A 129 -24.67 -30.21 31.38
C ASP A 129 -24.67 -31.16 32.58
N SER A 130 -23.55 -31.30 33.28
CA SER A 130 -23.43 -32.16 34.48
C SER A 130 -24.00 -31.54 35.75
N ILE A 131 -24.24 -30.22 35.79
CA ILE A 131 -24.74 -29.52 36.97
C ILE A 131 -26.18 -29.92 37.24
N LYS A 132 -26.40 -30.74 38.28
CA LYS A 132 -27.72 -31.06 38.82
C LYS A 132 -28.18 -29.97 39.76
N ILE A 133 -29.33 -29.40 39.50
CA ILE A 133 -29.94 -28.29 40.24
C ILE A 133 -30.95 -28.86 41.25
N LYS A 134 -30.84 -28.47 42.53
CA LYS A 134 -31.68 -28.99 43.62
C LYS A 134 -32.61 -27.97 44.26
N THR A 135 -32.52 -26.68 43.92
CA THR A 135 -33.20 -25.57 44.62
C THR A 135 -34.13 -24.76 43.73
N LYS A 136 -35.05 -23.96 44.36
CA LYS A 136 -35.97 -23.06 43.66
C LYS A 136 -35.24 -21.89 42.97
N ASP A 137 -34.02 -21.49 43.43
CA ASP A 137 -33.17 -20.45 42.84
C ASP A 137 -32.11 -21.05 41.88
N ALA A 138 -32.60 -21.90 41.03
CA ALA A 138 -31.81 -22.75 40.14
C ALA A 138 -30.79 -22.01 39.26
N ARG A 139 -31.09 -20.79 38.82
CA ARG A 139 -30.22 -20.00 37.97
C ARG A 139 -29.00 -19.48 38.73
N THR A 140 -29.21 -18.88 39.88
CA THR A 140 -28.14 -18.28 40.70
C THR A 140 -27.13 -19.34 41.16
N GLU A 141 -27.59 -20.52 41.58
CA GLU A 141 -26.69 -21.61 41.99
C GLU A 141 -25.89 -22.16 40.81
N LYS A 142 -26.49 -22.26 39.63
CA LYS A 142 -25.79 -22.67 38.42
C LYS A 142 -24.71 -21.65 38.03
N ASP A 143 -25.05 -20.38 38.06
CA ASP A 143 -24.15 -19.29 37.71
C ASP A 143 -22.95 -19.19 38.65
N GLU A 144 -23.17 -19.37 39.97
CA GLU A 144 -22.10 -19.41 40.97
C GLU A 144 -21.11 -20.57 40.71
N LYS A 145 -21.63 -21.78 40.46
CA LYS A 145 -20.82 -22.96 40.15
C LYS A 145 -20.04 -22.77 38.87
N MET A 146 -20.67 -22.20 37.83
CA MET A 146 -20.01 -21.89 36.57
C MET A 146 -18.94 -20.84 36.74
N ASN A 147 -19.18 -19.77 37.46
CA ASN A 147 -18.21 -18.71 37.71
C ASN A 147 -16.98 -19.23 38.47
N LYS A 148 -17.19 -20.11 39.46
CA LYS A 148 -16.10 -20.76 40.19
C LYS A 148 -15.27 -21.64 39.24
N TYR A 149 -15.93 -22.46 38.43
CA TYR A 149 -15.28 -23.31 37.42
C TYR A 149 -14.50 -22.48 36.40
N ASP A 150 -15.11 -21.44 35.85
CA ASP A 150 -14.46 -20.55 34.87
C ASP A 150 -13.22 -19.88 35.47
N LYS A 151 -13.24 -19.47 36.74
CA LYS A 151 -12.11 -18.93 37.46
C LYS A 151 -10.97 -19.96 37.60
N GLU A 152 -11.27 -21.17 38.04
CA GLU A 152 -10.30 -22.26 38.19
C GLU A 152 -9.66 -22.63 36.83
N GLN A 153 -10.46 -22.67 35.75
CA GLN A 153 -9.94 -22.94 34.42
C GLN A 153 -9.07 -21.81 33.88
N ARG A 154 -9.41 -20.55 34.20
CA ARG A 154 -8.59 -19.38 33.85
C ARG A 154 -7.25 -19.40 34.57
N ASP A 155 -7.24 -19.71 35.86
CA ASP A 155 -5.99 -19.83 36.63
C ASP A 155 -5.09 -20.95 36.07
N LYS A 156 -5.70 -22.07 35.68
CA LYS A 156 -4.99 -23.16 35.02
C LYS A 156 -4.42 -22.75 33.66
N TYR A 157 -5.23 -22.04 32.85
CA TYR A 157 -4.79 -21.53 31.56
C TYR A 157 -3.56 -20.62 31.70
N VAL A 158 -3.58 -19.71 32.67
CA VAL A 158 -2.43 -18.82 32.94
C VAL A 158 -1.20 -19.62 33.33
N SER A 159 -1.34 -20.65 34.20
CA SER A 159 -0.23 -21.51 34.60
C SER A 159 0.34 -22.30 33.40
N ASP A 160 -0.51 -22.91 32.58
CA ASP A 160 -0.11 -23.70 31.41
C ASP A 160 0.59 -22.81 30.36
N MET A 161 0.09 -21.61 30.12
CA MET A 161 0.68 -20.65 29.22
C MET A 161 2.02 -20.11 29.73
N ARG A 162 2.12 -19.81 31.04
CA ARG A 162 3.38 -19.40 31.65
C ARG A 162 4.46 -20.45 31.43
N ALA A 163 4.18 -21.71 31.73
CA ALA A 163 5.11 -22.82 31.51
C ALA A 163 5.45 -23.00 30.01
N PHE A 164 4.54 -22.64 29.10
CA PHE A 164 4.84 -22.66 27.67
C PHE A 164 5.79 -21.53 27.27
N TYR A 165 5.57 -20.29 27.73
CA TYR A 165 6.48 -19.17 27.49
C TYR A 165 7.88 -19.43 28.03
N GLU A 166 7.99 -19.97 29.26
CA GLU A 166 9.28 -20.33 29.87
C GLU A 166 10.05 -21.33 29.01
N ARG A 167 9.38 -22.36 28.47
CA ARG A 167 9.98 -23.31 27.51
C ARG A 167 10.41 -22.65 26.18
N CYS A 168 9.69 -21.66 25.71
CA CYS A 168 10.08 -20.91 24.50
C CYS A 168 11.34 -20.08 24.78
N ILE A 169 11.43 -19.46 25.95
CA ILE A 169 12.61 -18.71 26.40
C ILE A 169 13.84 -19.65 26.53
N ASP A 170 13.67 -20.82 27.13
CA ASP A 170 14.75 -21.81 27.25
C ASP A 170 15.24 -22.26 25.87
N LYS A 171 14.36 -22.47 24.94
CA LYS A 171 14.71 -22.78 23.53
C LYS A 171 15.48 -21.63 22.85
N CYS A 172 15.09 -20.38 23.09
CA CYS A 172 15.84 -19.22 22.58
C CYS A 172 17.28 -19.19 23.16
N ILE A 173 17.42 -19.48 24.43
CA ILE A 173 18.75 -19.53 25.10
C ILE A 173 19.59 -20.67 24.51
N ALA A 174 19.01 -21.85 24.33
CA ALA A 174 19.71 -23.02 23.80
C ALA A 174 20.15 -22.85 22.32
N LEU A 175 19.42 -22.06 21.56
CA LEU A 175 19.71 -21.76 20.13
C LEU A 175 20.66 -20.56 19.97
N ASP A 176 21.14 -19.96 21.05
CA ASP A 176 21.96 -18.73 21.05
C ASP A 176 21.30 -17.58 20.26
N ASN A 177 19.96 -17.54 20.29
CA ASN A 177 19.19 -16.49 19.66
C ASN A 177 19.47 -15.14 20.33
N SER A 178 19.27 -14.06 19.57
CA SER A 178 19.63 -12.73 20.03
C SER A 178 19.01 -12.39 21.39
N LYS A 179 19.76 -11.68 22.24
CA LYS A 179 19.27 -11.16 23.53
C LYS A 179 17.97 -10.37 23.41
N LYS A 180 17.70 -9.80 22.22
CA LYS A 180 16.45 -9.08 21.91
C LYS A 180 15.24 -10.01 21.89
N CYS A 181 15.35 -11.19 21.25
CA CYS A 181 14.26 -12.17 21.20
C CYS A 181 13.84 -12.61 22.61
N ILE A 182 14.82 -12.92 23.46
CA ILE A 182 14.57 -13.29 24.87
C ILE A 182 13.91 -12.14 25.63
N SER A 183 14.38 -10.91 25.45
CA SER A 183 13.80 -9.73 26.08
C SER A 183 12.34 -9.49 25.63
N PHE A 184 12.04 -9.71 24.37
CA PHE A 184 10.67 -9.59 23.86
C PHE A 184 9.73 -10.66 24.42
N LEU A 185 10.16 -11.93 24.46
CA LEU A 185 9.38 -13.02 25.08
C LEU A 185 9.13 -12.80 26.57
N MET A 186 10.13 -12.32 27.30
CA MET A 186 9.96 -11.96 28.72
C MET A 186 8.95 -10.83 28.91
N LYS A 187 8.98 -9.82 28.03
CA LYS A 187 8.02 -8.73 28.06
C LYS A 187 6.60 -9.23 27.76
N GLU A 188 6.41 -10.02 26.71
CA GLU A 188 5.12 -10.63 26.39
C GLU A 188 4.58 -11.50 27.55
N LEU A 189 5.44 -12.30 28.17
CA LEU A 189 5.08 -13.10 29.34
C LEU A 189 4.61 -12.20 30.49
N SER A 190 5.34 -11.13 30.78
CA SER A 190 4.98 -10.20 31.86
C SER A 190 3.63 -9.50 31.59
N GLU A 191 3.39 -9.06 30.37
CA GLU A 191 2.14 -8.46 29.94
C GLU A 191 0.97 -9.47 30.02
N PHE A 192 1.20 -10.72 29.60
CA PHE A 192 0.23 -11.79 29.66
C PHE A 192 -0.17 -12.14 31.11
N ILE A 193 0.80 -12.19 32.03
CA ILE A 193 0.52 -12.46 33.47
C ILE A 193 -0.36 -11.36 34.08
N VAL A 194 -0.09 -10.09 33.73
CA VAL A 194 -0.88 -8.94 34.23
C VAL A 194 -2.29 -8.94 33.63
N ASN A 195 -2.42 -9.22 32.35
CA ASN A 195 -3.72 -9.21 31.65
C ASN A 195 -3.85 -10.43 30.71
N PRO A 196 -4.24 -11.59 31.27
CA PRO A 196 -4.38 -12.82 30.49
C PRO A 196 -5.46 -12.70 29.42
N ASP A 197 -5.07 -12.96 28.18
CA ASP A 197 -6.00 -12.97 27.03
C ASP A 197 -6.70 -14.33 26.90
N PHE A 198 -7.73 -14.55 27.71
CA PHE A 198 -8.52 -15.78 27.77
C PHE A 198 -9.72 -15.73 26.83
N ARG A 199 -9.47 -15.86 25.53
CA ARG A 199 -10.46 -15.85 24.45
C ARG A 199 -9.97 -16.64 23.24
N ALA A 200 -10.87 -16.91 22.30
CA ALA A 200 -10.50 -17.50 21.01
C ALA A 200 -9.42 -16.66 20.30
N GLN A 201 -8.42 -17.30 19.77
CA GLN A 201 -7.31 -16.65 19.09
C GLN A 201 -7.38 -16.89 17.59
N ASP A 202 -7.04 -15.87 16.84
CA ASP A 202 -6.76 -16.02 15.40
C ASP A 202 -5.29 -16.41 15.22
N ILE A 203 -5.04 -17.69 14.96
CA ILE A 203 -3.68 -18.25 14.79
C ILE A 203 -2.93 -17.64 13.60
N PHE A 204 -3.62 -16.98 12.67
CA PHE A 204 -3.02 -16.31 11.51
C PHE A 204 -2.73 -14.83 11.75
N LYS A 205 -3.00 -14.34 12.96
CA LYS A 205 -2.80 -12.94 13.32
C LYS A 205 -1.30 -12.61 13.35
N LYS A 206 -0.95 -11.52 12.67
CA LYS A 206 0.42 -11.00 12.70
C LYS A 206 0.72 -10.32 14.04
N HIS A 207 2.01 -10.30 14.42
CA HIS A 207 2.40 -9.66 15.66
C HIS A 207 2.09 -8.15 15.66
N PRO A 208 1.55 -7.55 16.74
CA PRO A 208 1.13 -6.15 16.79
C PRO A 208 2.22 -5.13 16.42
N ASP A 209 3.49 -5.43 16.73
CA ASP A 209 4.63 -4.56 16.38
C ASP A 209 4.89 -4.48 14.87
N TYR A 210 4.32 -5.42 14.11
CA TYR A 210 4.43 -5.52 12.65
C TYR A 210 3.07 -5.33 11.95
N CYS A 211 2.08 -4.78 12.67
CA CYS A 211 0.79 -4.38 12.13
C CYS A 211 0.64 -2.86 12.15
N PHE A 212 0.09 -2.31 11.08
CA PHE A 212 -0.09 -0.87 10.90
C PHE A 212 -1.56 -0.47 10.75
N SER A 213 -2.50 -1.37 11.06
CA SER A 213 -3.92 -1.04 11.11
C SER A 213 -4.19 0.06 12.14
N ARG A 214 -5.13 0.97 11.85
CA ARG A 214 -5.55 2.01 12.80
C ARG A 214 -6.56 1.50 13.83
N GLY A 215 -7.37 0.54 13.42
CA GLY A 215 -8.32 -0.17 14.27
C GLY A 215 -7.83 -1.58 14.56
N GLU A 216 -8.77 -2.48 14.81
CA GLU A 216 -8.43 -3.88 14.94
C GLU A 216 -7.88 -4.44 13.62
N PRO A 217 -6.78 -5.23 13.66
CA PRO A 217 -6.29 -5.93 12.50
C PRO A 217 -7.38 -6.81 11.88
N MET A 218 -7.28 -7.05 10.58
CA MET A 218 -8.23 -7.94 9.90
C MET A 218 -8.16 -9.34 10.46
N SER A 219 -9.32 -9.90 10.76
CA SER A 219 -9.46 -11.30 11.18
C SER A 219 -9.24 -12.26 10.01
N GLY A 220 -8.90 -13.51 10.31
CA GLY A 220 -8.78 -14.55 9.30
C GLY A 220 -10.05 -14.74 8.46
N GLN A 221 -11.23 -14.49 9.03
CA GLN A 221 -12.49 -14.55 8.31
C GLN A 221 -12.68 -13.37 7.34
N GLU A 222 -12.32 -12.17 7.76
CA GLU A 222 -12.32 -10.98 6.88
C GLU A 222 -11.37 -11.18 5.69
N ILE A 223 -10.18 -11.69 5.93
CA ILE A 223 -9.21 -12.03 4.85
C ILE A 223 -9.77 -13.07 3.88
N LYS A 224 -10.47 -14.11 4.39
CA LYS A 224 -11.14 -15.11 3.53
C LYS A 224 -12.23 -14.47 2.68
N ASN A 225 -13.00 -13.53 3.25
CA ASN A 225 -14.05 -12.81 2.53
C ASN A 225 -13.46 -11.93 1.43
N ILE A 226 -12.43 -11.12 1.74
CA ILE A 226 -11.71 -10.27 0.77
C ILE A 226 -11.16 -11.14 -0.37
N ARG A 227 -10.52 -12.26 -0.05
CA ARG A 227 -10.01 -13.18 -1.07
C ARG A 227 -11.11 -13.72 -1.98
N ARG A 228 -12.29 -14.01 -1.44
CA ARG A 228 -13.46 -14.45 -2.21
C ARG A 228 -13.98 -13.34 -3.11
N GLU A 229 -14.07 -12.11 -2.61
CA GLU A 229 -14.46 -10.94 -3.39
C GLU A 229 -13.51 -10.73 -4.56
N ILE A 230 -12.21 -10.74 -4.34
CA ILE A 230 -11.21 -10.60 -5.39
C ILE A 230 -11.30 -11.74 -6.41
N LYS A 231 -11.47 -12.99 -5.94
CA LYS A 231 -11.69 -14.14 -6.85
C LYS A 231 -12.91 -13.94 -7.74
N ASN A 232 -14.01 -13.46 -7.18
CA ASN A 232 -15.25 -13.22 -7.92
C ASN A 232 -15.09 -12.10 -8.95
N ALA A 233 -14.33 -11.05 -8.60
CA ALA A 233 -14.12 -9.90 -9.46
C ALA A 233 -13.13 -10.18 -10.60
N ILE A 234 -12.01 -10.82 -10.31
CA ILE A 234 -10.91 -11.04 -11.28
C ILE A 234 -11.02 -12.41 -11.97
N GLY A 235 -11.83 -13.33 -11.45
CA GLY A 235 -11.96 -14.69 -11.98
C GLY A 235 -10.80 -15.62 -11.68
N SER A 236 -9.79 -15.18 -10.92
CA SER A 236 -8.62 -15.97 -10.53
C SER A 236 -8.44 -16.04 -9.03
N THR A 237 -7.91 -17.17 -8.56
CA THR A 237 -7.65 -17.35 -7.13
C THR A 237 -6.23 -16.89 -6.81
N ILE A 238 -6.10 -15.89 -5.93
CA ILE A 238 -4.80 -15.45 -5.45
C ILE A 238 -4.38 -16.33 -4.27
N SER A 239 -3.10 -16.75 -4.25
CA SER A 239 -2.53 -17.54 -3.17
C SER A 239 -2.58 -16.79 -1.83
N TYR A 240 -2.71 -17.51 -0.72
CA TYR A 240 -2.55 -16.92 0.62
C TYR A 240 -1.13 -16.37 0.86
N GLU A 241 -0.14 -16.97 0.20
CA GLU A 241 1.27 -16.58 0.31
C GLU A 241 1.62 -15.37 -0.54
N ASN A 242 0.65 -14.85 -1.33
CA ASN A 242 0.90 -13.67 -2.15
C ASN A 242 1.29 -12.47 -1.26
N PRO A 243 2.42 -11.80 -1.54
CA PRO A 243 2.92 -10.68 -0.74
C PRO A 243 1.89 -9.58 -0.49
N VAL A 244 1.06 -9.27 -1.48
CA VAL A 244 0.01 -8.24 -1.38
C VAL A 244 -1.01 -8.60 -0.30
N PHE A 245 -1.45 -9.88 -0.23
CA PHE A 245 -2.36 -10.34 0.83
C PHE A 245 -1.70 -10.35 2.20
N GLN A 246 -0.44 -10.74 2.26
CA GLN A 246 0.31 -10.74 3.51
C GLN A 246 0.50 -9.30 4.04
N LEU A 247 0.69 -8.32 3.14
CA LEU A 247 0.72 -6.90 3.50
C LEU A 247 -0.64 -6.41 4.01
N LEU A 248 -1.75 -6.81 3.36
CA LEU A 248 -3.10 -6.45 3.83
C LEU A 248 -3.35 -6.90 5.27
N LYS A 249 -2.91 -8.12 5.64
CA LYS A 249 -2.99 -8.62 7.03
C LYS A 249 -2.25 -7.73 8.03
N ARG A 250 -1.22 -7.02 7.57
CA ARG A 250 -0.43 -6.08 8.36
C ARG A 250 -0.98 -4.66 8.36
N GLY A 251 -2.09 -4.42 7.67
CA GLY A 251 -2.67 -3.08 7.51
C GLY A 251 -1.92 -2.21 6.52
N ILE A 252 -1.24 -2.83 5.54
CA ILE A 252 -0.54 -2.15 4.45
C ILE A 252 -1.20 -2.53 3.13
N GLY A 253 -1.59 -1.54 2.33
CA GLY A 253 -2.14 -1.72 0.99
C GLY A 253 -1.16 -1.32 -0.11
N LEU A 254 -1.30 -1.92 -1.30
CA LEU A 254 -0.59 -1.52 -2.51
C LEU A 254 -1.63 -1.04 -3.53
N TYR A 255 -1.65 0.26 -3.84
CA TYR A 255 -2.58 0.91 -4.76
C TYR A 255 -1.81 1.48 -5.94
N ILE A 256 -1.79 0.76 -7.05
CA ILE A 256 -1.04 1.15 -8.26
C ILE A 256 -1.89 0.93 -9.51
N SER A 257 -1.53 1.60 -10.61
CA SER A 257 -2.26 1.56 -11.87
C SER A 257 -2.40 0.17 -12.47
N SER A 258 -1.44 -0.70 -12.22
CA SER A 258 -1.43 -2.08 -12.71
C SER A 258 -2.33 -3.04 -11.92
N MET A 259 -2.83 -2.64 -10.77
CA MET A 259 -3.80 -3.46 -10.04
C MET A 259 -5.21 -3.32 -10.65
N PRO A 260 -6.00 -4.41 -10.65
CA PRO A 260 -7.39 -4.34 -11.08
C PRO A 260 -8.19 -3.30 -10.29
N ASP A 261 -9.10 -2.60 -10.96
CA ASP A 261 -9.94 -1.56 -10.33
C ASP A 261 -10.74 -2.11 -9.15
N GLU A 262 -11.22 -3.35 -9.25
CA GLU A 262 -11.96 -4.02 -8.19
C GLU A 262 -11.11 -4.21 -6.91
N TYR A 263 -9.83 -4.52 -7.09
CA TYR A 263 -8.90 -4.60 -5.96
C TYR A 263 -8.67 -3.21 -5.36
N ASN A 264 -8.48 -2.20 -6.18
CA ASN A 264 -8.31 -0.83 -5.73
C ASN A 264 -9.55 -0.31 -4.98
N TRP A 265 -10.78 -0.66 -5.40
CA TRP A 265 -12.01 -0.35 -4.66
C TRP A 265 -12.08 -1.04 -3.29
N ILE A 266 -11.63 -2.30 -3.21
CA ILE A 266 -11.52 -3.00 -1.93
C ILE A 266 -10.56 -2.27 -0.98
N LEU A 267 -9.41 -1.79 -1.49
CA LEU A 267 -8.47 -1.02 -0.68
C LEU A 267 -9.08 0.28 -0.16
N GLN A 268 -9.83 1.01 -0.98
CA GLN A 268 -10.51 2.24 -0.56
C GLN A 268 -11.51 1.96 0.57
N ARG A 269 -12.28 0.88 0.46
CA ARG A 269 -13.19 0.45 1.53
C ARG A 269 -12.42 0.12 2.81
N LEU A 270 -11.36 -0.68 2.72
CA LEU A 270 -10.55 -1.06 3.89
C LEU A 270 -9.88 0.15 4.57
N MET A 271 -9.51 1.18 3.81
CA MET A 271 -9.03 2.44 4.39
C MET A 271 -10.13 3.16 5.17
N SER A 272 -11.32 3.26 4.60
CA SER A 272 -12.49 3.89 5.25
C SER A 272 -12.88 3.14 6.53
N GLU A 273 -12.77 1.82 6.53
CA GLU A 273 -13.02 0.94 7.69
C GLU A 273 -11.86 0.95 8.71
N LYS A 274 -10.82 1.78 8.52
CA LYS A 274 -9.63 1.87 9.40
C LYS A 274 -8.80 0.58 9.47
N LYS A 275 -8.97 -0.32 8.53
CA LYS A 275 -8.21 -1.59 8.46
C LYS A 275 -6.79 -1.40 7.90
N LEU A 276 -6.58 -0.34 7.10
CA LEU A 276 -5.27 0.02 6.58
C LEU A 276 -4.75 1.28 7.27
N GLY A 277 -3.46 1.27 7.60
CA GLY A 277 -2.76 2.43 8.13
C GLY A 277 -1.71 2.97 7.17
N ILE A 278 -1.23 2.15 6.23
CA ILE A 278 -0.27 2.58 5.21
C ILE A 278 -0.78 2.10 3.85
N VAL A 279 -0.70 2.98 2.85
CA VAL A 279 -0.92 2.61 1.45
C VAL A 279 0.28 3.05 0.62
N ILE A 280 0.94 2.10 0.00
CA ILE A 280 2.00 2.35 -0.98
C ILE A 280 1.31 2.59 -2.33
N SER A 281 1.63 3.70 -3.00
CA SER A 281 0.90 4.10 -4.20
C SER A 281 1.78 4.80 -5.21
N ASP A 282 1.36 4.72 -6.47
CA ASP A 282 1.83 5.52 -7.58
C ASP A 282 0.93 6.76 -7.81
N ARG A 283 1.07 7.41 -8.97
CA ARG A 283 0.27 8.58 -9.36
C ARG A 283 -1.23 8.33 -9.47
N THR A 284 -1.68 7.10 -9.53
CA THR A 284 -3.10 6.74 -9.74
C THR A 284 -3.98 7.25 -8.62
N LEU A 285 -3.49 7.23 -7.39
CA LEU A 285 -4.23 7.68 -6.21
C LEU A 285 -4.34 9.21 -6.12
N CYS A 286 -3.64 9.96 -6.98
CA CYS A 286 -3.72 11.42 -7.06
C CYS A 286 -5.06 11.91 -7.60
N LEU A 287 -5.77 11.11 -8.38
CA LEU A 287 -6.92 11.51 -9.16
C LEU A 287 -8.25 11.13 -8.49
N GLY A 288 -8.97 12.14 -7.97
CA GLY A 288 -10.41 12.05 -7.71
C GLY A 288 -10.89 11.20 -6.54
N ILE A 289 -10.04 10.59 -5.72
CA ILE A 289 -10.47 9.70 -4.63
C ILE A 289 -10.41 10.44 -3.30
N ASP A 290 -11.52 10.49 -2.58
CA ASP A 290 -11.58 11.05 -1.22
C ASP A 290 -11.26 9.95 -0.20
N LEU A 291 -9.98 9.86 0.18
CA LEU A 291 -9.51 8.91 1.18
C LEU A 291 -9.16 9.63 2.49
N PRO A 292 -9.44 9.02 3.64
CA PRO A 292 -9.17 9.61 4.94
C PRO A 292 -7.66 9.54 5.29
N ILE A 293 -6.80 10.24 4.56
CA ILE A 293 -5.34 10.24 4.72
C ILE A 293 -4.93 11.37 5.65
N ARG A 294 -4.16 11.07 6.71
CA ARG A 294 -3.60 12.08 7.63
C ARG A 294 -2.26 12.59 7.14
N SER A 295 -1.41 11.71 6.64
CA SER A 295 -0.04 12.03 6.23
C SER A 295 0.27 11.50 4.83
N VAL A 296 1.09 12.24 4.11
CA VAL A 296 1.66 11.81 2.82
C VAL A 296 3.17 11.78 2.95
N ALA A 297 3.78 10.64 2.66
CA ALA A 297 5.22 10.47 2.60
C ALA A 297 5.66 10.30 1.13
N LEU A 298 6.55 11.15 0.68
CA LEU A 298 7.17 11.08 -0.64
C LEU A 298 8.46 10.26 -0.54
N SER A 299 8.59 9.23 -1.35
CA SER A 299 9.75 8.33 -1.36
C SER A 299 10.87 8.86 -2.26
N GLY A 300 12.08 8.96 -1.74
CA GLY A 300 13.29 9.25 -2.52
C GLY A 300 14.01 8.01 -3.08
N TYR A 301 13.43 6.83 -2.90
CA TYR A 301 14.04 5.59 -3.36
C TYR A 301 14.24 5.58 -4.87
N LYS A 302 15.46 5.23 -5.33
CA LYS A 302 15.86 5.27 -6.74
C LYS A 302 15.71 6.66 -7.39
N GLU A 303 15.85 7.72 -6.59
CA GLU A 303 15.94 9.11 -7.03
C GLU A 303 14.81 9.52 -8.02
N PRO A 304 13.54 9.42 -7.61
CA PRO A 304 12.44 9.79 -8.48
C PRO A 304 12.47 11.29 -8.79
N THR A 305 12.12 11.64 -10.00
CA THR A 305 11.89 13.04 -10.37
C THR A 305 10.48 13.44 -9.99
N TYR A 306 10.34 14.20 -8.91
CA TYR A 306 9.08 14.85 -8.54
C TYR A 306 8.98 16.21 -9.20
N THR A 307 7.84 16.47 -9.81
CA THR A 307 7.48 17.83 -10.26
C THR A 307 6.76 18.58 -9.13
N THR A 308 6.74 19.91 -9.20
CA THR A 308 5.92 20.74 -8.29
C THR A 308 4.44 20.34 -8.38
N SER A 309 3.97 19.91 -9.56
CA SER A 309 2.61 19.41 -9.74
C SER A 309 2.37 18.10 -8.97
N ASP A 310 3.30 17.14 -9.02
CA ASP A 310 3.20 15.90 -8.24
C ASP A 310 3.15 16.23 -6.74
N TYR A 311 4.01 17.12 -6.27
CA TYR A 311 4.03 17.58 -4.88
C TYR A 311 2.69 18.21 -4.44
N LEU A 312 2.15 19.13 -5.23
CA LEU A 312 0.89 19.81 -4.90
C LEU A 312 -0.30 18.85 -4.90
N GLN A 313 -0.36 17.92 -5.87
CA GLN A 313 -1.40 16.92 -5.92
C GLN A 313 -1.34 15.96 -4.73
N MET A 314 -0.14 15.54 -4.34
CA MET A 314 0.07 14.65 -3.20
C MET A 314 -0.18 15.37 -1.88
N SER A 315 0.37 16.59 -1.72
CA SER A 315 0.20 17.38 -0.49
C SER A 315 -1.27 17.70 -0.23
N GLY A 316 -2.05 17.93 -1.29
CA GLY A 316 -3.49 18.16 -1.20
C GLY A 316 -4.29 16.93 -0.68
N ARG A 317 -3.68 15.76 -0.56
CA ARG A 317 -4.28 14.56 0.03
C ARG A 317 -4.06 14.45 1.53
N ALA A 318 -3.10 15.19 2.08
CA ALA A 318 -2.81 15.17 3.51
C ALA A 318 -3.82 15.99 4.31
N GLY A 319 -4.32 15.41 5.40
CA GLY A 319 -5.29 16.05 6.28
C GLY A 319 -6.73 15.72 5.94
N ARG A 320 -7.46 15.26 6.96
CA ARG A 320 -8.88 14.85 6.83
C ARG A 320 -9.78 15.99 7.28
N ARG A 321 -10.63 16.48 6.38
CA ARG A 321 -11.62 17.51 6.72
C ARG A 321 -12.49 17.07 7.90
N GLY A 322 -12.61 17.94 8.90
CA GLY A 322 -13.40 17.69 10.11
C GLY A 322 -12.81 16.69 11.12
N HIS A 323 -11.63 16.13 10.85
CA HIS A 323 -10.97 15.17 11.74
C HIS A 323 -9.54 15.57 12.13
N ASP A 324 -8.81 16.21 11.26
CA ASP A 324 -7.44 16.62 11.49
C ASP A 324 -7.31 18.16 11.42
N ASN A 325 -6.59 18.75 12.35
CA ASN A 325 -6.31 20.19 12.34
C ASN A 325 -5.20 20.54 11.35
N GLN A 326 -4.40 19.55 10.94
CA GLN A 326 -3.29 19.71 9.99
C GLN A 326 -3.05 18.43 9.20
N GLY A 327 -2.61 18.57 7.95
CA GLY A 327 -2.03 17.49 7.16
C GLY A 327 -0.51 17.45 7.33
N ASN A 328 0.07 16.25 7.27
CA ASN A 328 1.52 16.07 7.39
C ASN A 328 2.10 15.61 6.07
N ILE A 329 3.18 16.26 5.65
CA ILE A 329 3.95 15.88 4.46
C ILE A 329 5.34 15.51 4.91
N ILE A 330 5.80 14.34 4.49
CA ILE A 330 7.06 13.74 4.92
C ILE A 330 7.90 13.47 3.67
N PHE A 331 9.13 13.95 3.68
CA PHE A 331 10.10 13.67 2.62
C PHE A 331 11.05 12.58 3.10
N HIS A 332 10.86 11.35 2.58
CA HIS A 332 11.66 10.21 2.97
C HIS A 332 12.76 9.95 1.94
N GLY A 333 13.97 10.42 2.23
CA GLY A 333 15.13 10.26 1.36
C GLY A 333 15.18 11.20 0.13
N ILE A 334 14.44 12.31 0.15
CA ILE A 334 14.46 13.33 -0.92
C ILE A 334 15.40 14.46 -0.52
N PRO A 335 16.55 14.62 -1.17
CA PRO A 335 17.54 15.65 -0.79
C PRO A 335 17.07 17.09 -1.10
N ASN A 336 16.37 17.29 -2.21
CA ASN A 336 16.00 18.60 -2.73
C ASN A 336 14.53 18.97 -2.44
N TYR A 337 13.99 18.55 -1.28
CA TYR A 337 12.59 18.80 -0.94
C TYR A 337 12.20 20.29 -0.89
N LEU A 338 13.16 21.19 -0.57
CA LEU A 338 12.91 22.61 -0.55
C LEU A 338 12.54 23.18 -1.94
N ASP A 339 13.12 22.63 -3.01
CA ASP A 339 12.80 23.05 -4.36
C ASP A 339 11.36 22.67 -4.76
N LEU A 340 10.88 21.52 -4.25
CA LEU A 340 9.48 21.12 -4.43
C LEU A 340 8.52 22.04 -3.68
N MET A 341 8.93 22.56 -2.52
CA MET A 341 8.11 23.44 -1.68
C MET A 341 8.07 24.90 -2.15
N LYS A 342 8.94 25.33 -3.06
CA LYS A 342 8.98 26.72 -3.57
C LYS A 342 7.69 27.18 -4.26
N GLY A 343 6.78 26.27 -4.56
CA GLY A 343 5.39 26.57 -4.90
C GLY A 343 5.16 27.36 -6.17
N GLU A 344 6.14 27.44 -7.05
CA GLU A 344 5.90 27.99 -8.38
C GLU A 344 4.93 27.04 -9.10
N LEU A 345 3.71 27.53 -9.32
CA LEU A 345 2.73 26.80 -10.12
C LEU A 345 3.35 26.55 -11.50
N PRO A 346 3.47 25.28 -11.91
CA PRO A 346 3.98 24.99 -13.23
C PRO A 346 3.10 25.73 -14.24
N LYS A 347 3.72 26.50 -15.10
CA LYS A 347 3.01 27.01 -16.30
C LYS A 347 2.43 25.76 -16.97
N LEU A 348 1.16 25.78 -17.29
CA LEU A 348 0.50 24.73 -18.06
C LEU A 348 1.15 24.67 -19.44
N VAL A 349 2.31 24.07 -19.51
CA VAL A 349 2.95 23.70 -20.76
C VAL A 349 2.54 22.26 -20.98
N GLY A 350 1.66 22.04 -21.92
CA GLY A 350 1.32 20.70 -22.34
C GLY A 350 2.60 19.95 -22.66
N SER A 351 2.84 18.79 -22.04
CA SER A 351 3.97 17.93 -22.37
C SER A 351 3.73 17.30 -23.75
N SER A 352 4.09 18.06 -24.78
CA SER A 352 3.87 17.65 -26.17
C SER A 352 4.79 16.53 -26.66
N THR A 353 5.86 16.21 -25.91
CA THR A 353 6.94 15.37 -26.44
C THR A 353 6.61 13.89 -26.58
N LYS A 354 5.80 13.29 -25.67
CA LYS A 354 5.46 11.87 -25.81
C LYS A 354 4.21 11.60 -26.65
N LEU A 355 3.22 12.49 -26.57
CA LEU A 355 2.05 12.45 -27.44
C LEU A 355 2.41 12.81 -28.89
N GLY A 356 3.39 13.68 -29.10
CA GLY A 356 3.86 14.07 -30.43
C GLY A 356 4.47 12.90 -31.21
N GLU A 357 5.24 12.03 -30.57
CA GLU A 357 5.80 10.84 -31.21
C GLU A 357 4.70 9.82 -31.56
N SER A 358 3.74 9.60 -30.66
CA SER A 358 2.59 8.71 -30.92
C SER A 358 1.67 9.31 -32.00
N TYR A 359 1.47 10.63 -31.97
CA TYR A 359 0.65 11.34 -32.95
C TYR A 359 1.30 11.38 -34.35
N SER A 360 2.62 11.47 -34.44
CA SER A 360 3.33 11.41 -35.72
C SER A 360 3.22 10.04 -36.36
N VAL A 361 3.29 8.96 -35.56
CA VAL A 361 3.09 7.59 -36.05
C VAL A 361 1.65 7.39 -36.56
N ILE A 362 0.64 7.88 -35.82
CA ILE A 362 -0.77 7.82 -36.25
C ILE A 362 -0.99 8.69 -37.48
N ASN A 363 -0.45 9.91 -37.55
CA ASN A 363 -0.55 10.77 -38.71
C ASN A 363 0.19 10.20 -39.93
N ASP A 364 1.33 9.57 -39.74
CA ASP A 364 2.05 8.89 -40.81
C ASP A 364 1.26 7.68 -41.34
N ILE A 365 0.61 6.93 -40.46
CA ILE A 365 -0.28 5.83 -40.83
C ILE A 365 -1.49 6.38 -41.59
N ASN A 366 -2.17 7.41 -41.07
CA ASN A 366 -3.34 8.01 -41.69
C ASN A 366 -3.02 8.73 -43.03
N LYS A 367 -1.85 9.35 -43.14
CA LYS A 367 -1.43 10.02 -44.41
C LYS A 367 -1.00 9.06 -45.49
N ASN A 368 -0.39 7.93 -45.10
CA ASN A 368 0.23 7.04 -46.07
C ASN A 368 -0.54 5.75 -46.32
N ILE A 369 -1.54 5.43 -45.47
CA ILE A 369 -2.23 4.14 -45.52
C ILE A 369 -3.71 4.36 -45.17
N SER A 370 -4.55 4.56 -46.17
CA SER A 370 -5.98 4.22 -46.00
C SER A 370 -6.08 2.69 -45.88
N LEU A 371 -7.13 2.18 -45.20
CA LEU A 371 -7.36 0.73 -45.10
C LEU A 371 -7.39 0.10 -46.50
N ASP A 372 -7.91 0.81 -47.48
CA ASP A 372 -7.94 0.39 -48.90
C ASP A 372 -6.55 0.35 -49.53
N ASN A 373 -5.68 1.31 -49.19
CA ASN A 373 -4.29 1.30 -49.65
C ASN A 373 -3.45 0.23 -48.97
N LEU A 374 -3.80 -0.17 -47.73
CA LEU A 374 -3.13 -1.25 -47.03
C LEU A 374 -3.51 -2.60 -47.65
N SER A 375 -4.79 -2.82 -47.93
CA SER A 375 -5.25 -4.02 -48.62
C SER A 375 -4.60 -4.15 -50.00
N TRP A 376 -4.54 -3.04 -50.76
CA TRP A 376 -3.87 -3.01 -52.07
C TRP A 376 -2.38 -3.35 -51.97
N ARG A 377 -1.65 -2.76 -51.05
CA ARG A 377 -0.21 -3.01 -50.89
C ARG A 377 0.09 -4.43 -50.44
N ILE A 378 -0.77 -5.03 -49.64
CA ILE A 378 -0.57 -6.39 -49.16
C ILE A 378 -1.00 -7.42 -50.21
N ASP A 379 -2.08 -7.15 -50.93
CA ASP A 379 -2.57 -8.00 -52.02
C ASP A 379 -1.59 -8.03 -53.22
N TYR A 380 -0.99 -6.88 -53.53
CA TYR A 380 0.02 -6.76 -54.58
C TYR A 380 1.47 -6.98 -54.07
N GLY A 381 1.67 -6.93 -52.79
CA GLY A 381 2.97 -6.92 -52.14
C GLY A 381 3.69 -8.27 -52.04
N LYS A 382 3.16 -9.30 -52.69
CA LYS A 382 3.92 -10.56 -52.77
C LYS A 382 5.30 -10.38 -53.41
N ASN A 383 5.53 -9.27 -54.14
CA ASN A 383 6.79 -8.97 -54.83
C ASN A 383 7.53 -7.74 -54.30
N ASP A 384 6.92 -6.97 -53.39
CA ASP A 384 7.53 -5.70 -52.95
C ASP A 384 7.40 -5.50 -51.45
N ILE A 385 7.85 -6.48 -50.69
CA ILE A 385 8.13 -6.34 -49.23
C ILE A 385 9.36 -5.45 -49.01
N SER A 386 9.75 -4.67 -49.97
CA SER A 386 10.87 -3.73 -49.84
C SER A 386 10.49 -2.51 -48.99
N ASP A 387 9.22 -2.16 -48.81
CA ASP A 387 8.84 -1.17 -47.86
C ASP A 387 8.50 -1.79 -46.47
N ILE A 388 9.52 -2.39 -45.89
CA ILE A 388 9.53 -3.00 -44.55
C ILE A 388 9.13 -1.99 -43.47
N SER A 389 9.03 -0.71 -43.77
CA SER A 389 8.77 0.35 -42.80
C SER A 389 7.37 0.24 -42.13
N ILE A 390 6.36 -0.22 -42.86
CA ILE A 390 4.97 -0.28 -42.39
C ILE A 390 4.72 -1.49 -41.46
N PRO A 391 5.08 -2.72 -41.86
CA PRO A 391 5.02 -3.86 -40.94
C PRO A 391 5.83 -3.65 -39.66
N ILE A 392 6.98 -3.00 -39.74
CA ILE A 392 7.82 -2.69 -38.58
C ILE A 392 7.14 -1.65 -37.69
N LYS A 393 6.52 -0.60 -38.25
CA LYS A 393 5.78 0.41 -37.49
C LYS A 393 4.57 -0.22 -36.76
N ILE A 394 3.82 -1.07 -37.45
CA ILE A 394 2.68 -1.80 -36.87
C ILE A 394 3.16 -2.77 -35.78
N ARG A 395 4.25 -3.51 -36.01
CA ARG A 395 4.85 -4.37 -34.99
C ARG A 395 5.33 -3.57 -33.78
N LYS A 396 5.97 -2.42 -33.96
CA LYS A 396 6.37 -1.54 -32.85
C LYS A 396 5.17 -1.04 -32.07
N LEU A 397 4.09 -0.68 -32.75
CA LEU A 397 2.85 -0.25 -32.10
C LEU A 397 2.20 -1.39 -31.34
N ALA A 398 2.11 -2.59 -31.93
CA ALA A 398 1.63 -3.79 -31.26
C ALA A 398 2.51 -4.20 -30.07
N TRP A 399 3.83 -3.99 -30.16
CA TRP A 399 4.77 -4.21 -29.06
C TRP A 399 4.58 -3.18 -27.94
N SER A 400 4.38 -1.92 -28.23
CA SER A 400 4.12 -0.89 -27.23
C SER A 400 2.80 -1.13 -26.50
N LEU A 401 1.80 -1.66 -27.17
CA LEU A 401 0.52 -2.07 -26.57
C LEU A 401 0.62 -3.32 -25.70
N ARG A 402 1.58 -4.22 -25.98
CA ARG A 402 1.88 -5.36 -25.11
C ARG A 402 2.41 -4.96 -23.73
N TYR A 403 2.97 -3.76 -23.60
CA TYR A 403 3.45 -3.22 -22.34
C TYR A 403 2.37 -2.54 -21.52
N TYR A 404 1.21 -2.23 -22.09
CA TYR A 404 0.08 -1.70 -21.35
C TYR A 404 -0.84 -2.83 -20.89
N GLU A 405 -1.29 -2.79 -19.65
CA GLU A 405 -2.06 -3.86 -18.99
C GLU A 405 -3.41 -4.16 -19.59
N ASN A 406 -4.00 -3.23 -20.34
CA ASN A 406 -5.12 -3.53 -21.23
C ASN A 406 -4.78 -4.57 -22.31
N SER A 407 -3.51 -4.98 -22.40
CA SER A 407 -3.02 -6.02 -23.28
C SER A 407 -3.62 -7.42 -23.01
N PHE A 408 -4.17 -7.71 -21.83
CA PHE A 408 -4.80 -9.00 -21.59
C PHE A 408 -6.10 -9.19 -22.39
N LYS A 409 -6.94 -8.17 -22.49
CA LYS A 409 -8.11 -8.19 -23.37
C LYS A 409 -7.67 -8.28 -24.83
N PHE A 410 -6.68 -7.50 -25.20
CA PHE A 410 -6.12 -7.47 -26.53
C PHE A 410 -5.42 -8.79 -26.90
N LEU A 411 -4.63 -9.38 -26.00
CA LEU A 411 -4.03 -10.70 -26.18
C LEU A 411 -5.09 -11.82 -26.27
N ASN A 412 -6.16 -11.75 -25.50
CA ASN A 412 -7.28 -12.68 -25.62
C ASN A 412 -8.03 -12.52 -26.95
N GLU A 413 -8.23 -11.30 -27.41
CA GLU A 413 -8.80 -11.03 -28.74
C GLU A 413 -7.84 -11.49 -29.85
N MET A 414 -6.55 -11.21 -29.74
CA MET A 414 -5.51 -11.70 -30.63
C MET A 414 -5.50 -13.23 -30.68
N ASN A 415 -5.51 -13.92 -29.55
CA ASN A 415 -5.53 -15.37 -29.49
C ASN A 415 -6.80 -15.97 -30.13
N LYS A 416 -7.96 -15.30 -30.00
CA LYS A 416 -9.19 -15.67 -30.71
C LYS A 416 -9.06 -15.48 -32.22
N MET A 417 -8.38 -14.44 -32.64
CA MET A 417 -8.13 -14.16 -34.05
C MET A 417 -7.05 -15.03 -34.66
N GLU A 418 -5.97 -15.33 -33.93
CA GLU A 418 -4.98 -16.32 -34.37
C GLU A 418 -5.66 -17.63 -34.73
N LYS A 419 -6.60 -18.12 -33.94
CA LYS A 419 -7.39 -19.31 -34.25
C LYS A 419 -8.22 -19.18 -35.53
N LYS A 420 -8.72 -17.99 -35.86
CA LYS A 420 -9.46 -17.75 -37.11
C LYS A 420 -8.51 -17.56 -38.29
N ILE A 421 -7.37 -16.92 -38.07
CA ILE A 421 -6.34 -16.68 -39.08
C ILE A 421 -5.65 -18.00 -39.49
N PHE A 422 -5.54 -18.95 -38.59
CA PHE A 422 -5.03 -20.31 -38.91
C PHE A 422 -5.91 -21.07 -39.91
N MET A 423 -7.16 -20.64 -40.13
CA MET A 423 -8.05 -21.20 -41.16
C MET A 423 -7.90 -20.53 -42.53
N ILE A 424 -7.12 -19.44 -42.63
CA ILE A 424 -6.87 -18.71 -43.86
C ILE A 424 -5.51 -19.18 -44.44
N ASN A 425 -5.37 -19.13 -45.79
CA ASN A 425 -4.11 -19.50 -46.45
C ASN A 425 -2.93 -18.74 -45.85
N GLU A 426 -1.77 -19.40 -45.78
CA GLU A 426 -0.56 -18.82 -45.15
C GLU A 426 -0.19 -17.47 -45.77
N ASP A 427 -0.41 -17.28 -47.05
CA ASP A 427 -0.12 -16.07 -47.80
C ASP A 427 -0.96 -14.86 -47.38
N ASP A 428 -2.18 -15.07 -46.87
CA ASP A 428 -3.09 -14.00 -46.50
C ASP A 428 -3.11 -13.73 -44.98
N ARG A 429 -2.43 -14.56 -44.18
CA ARG A 429 -2.44 -14.47 -42.70
C ARG A 429 -1.85 -13.15 -42.21
N GLU A 430 -0.75 -12.72 -42.80
CA GLU A 430 -0.07 -11.48 -42.39
C GLU A 430 -0.91 -10.25 -42.68
N TYR A 431 -1.61 -10.25 -43.82
CA TYR A 431 -2.57 -9.21 -44.18
C TYR A 431 -3.72 -9.07 -43.17
N TRP A 432 -4.42 -10.18 -42.87
CA TRP A 432 -5.55 -10.18 -41.96
C TRP A 432 -5.15 -9.83 -40.52
N PHE A 433 -3.96 -10.23 -40.12
CA PHE A 433 -3.38 -9.89 -38.82
C PHE A 433 -3.15 -8.37 -38.70
N TYR A 434 -2.53 -7.75 -39.67
CA TYR A 434 -2.28 -6.30 -39.67
C TYR A 434 -3.56 -5.49 -39.78
N ARG A 435 -4.50 -5.91 -40.60
CA ARG A 435 -5.81 -5.28 -40.74
C ARG A 435 -6.59 -5.30 -39.44
N TYR A 436 -6.55 -6.41 -38.75
CA TYR A 436 -7.19 -6.55 -37.43
C TYR A 436 -6.55 -5.65 -36.38
N ILE A 437 -5.20 -5.61 -36.32
CA ILE A 437 -4.48 -4.71 -35.43
C ILE A 437 -4.84 -3.26 -35.68
N ILE A 438 -4.85 -2.82 -36.95
CA ILE A 438 -5.21 -1.45 -37.31
C ILE A 438 -6.67 -1.17 -36.93
N LYS A 439 -7.59 -2.05 -37.24
CA LYS A 439 -9.00 -1.89 -36.87
C LYS A 439 -9.19 -1.81 -35.35
N SER A 440 -8.55 -2.70 -34.61
CA SER A 440 -8.65 -2.75 -33.14
C SER A 440 -7.99 -1.56 -32.46
N LEU A 441 -6.95 -0.98 -33.06
CA LEU A 441 -6.22 0.15 -32.49
C LEU A 441 -6.90 1.48 -32.72
N PHE A 442 -7.61 1.64 -33.84
CA PHE A 442 -8.13 2.94 -34.27
C PHE A 442 -9.64 2.99 -34.34
N ASP A 443 -10.32 1.89 -33.95
CA ASP A 443 -11.80 1.78 -34.02
C ASP A 443 -12.34 2.22 -35.41
N LEU A 444 -11.57 1.86 -36.44
CA LEU A 444 -11.94 2.16 -37.84
C LEU A 444 -12.87 1.06 -38.32
N ASP A 445 -14.13 1.38 -38.50
CA ASP A 445 -15.12 0.52 -39.12
C ASP A 445 -14.87 0.28 -40.63
#